data_cdb201462d8d5eff925cb7a85110f83e
#
_entry.id   cdb201462d8d5eff925cb7a85110f83e
#
_cell.length_a   1.000
_cell.length_b   1.000
_cell.length_c   1.000
_cell.angle_alpha   90.00
_cell.angle_beta   90.00
_cell.angle_gamma   90.00
#
_symmetry.space_group_name_H-M   'P 1'
#
loop_
_entity.id
_entity.type
_entity.pdbx_description
1 polymer ?
#
loop_
_entity_poly.entity_id
_entity_poly.type
_entity_poly.pdbx_seq_one_letter_code
_entity_poly.pdbx_strand_id
1 'polypeptide(L)'
;LDGANLETAFLLSDNPEAIDNSQMIAEGETGQAQAAYLLPDGVTEGTLSVLVVALSTDGKSQITVLEQDIDLSTVEKVVSEAVYDVTLDDKKLTDDEDGNPLLVLDLTFTNNSSKATSFGSAVEMQMFQNGVGLTSAYLPYRHPMYDEEMYGSDYTDIQPGNSIAIRRVYG
;
A
#
# COMPACT_ATOMS: atom_id res chain seq x y z
N LEU A 1 8.30 17.54 15.88
CA LEU A 1 8.22 16.10 16.13
C LEU A 1 9.49 15.74 16.92
N ASP A 2 9.44 15.69 18.19
CA ASP A 2 10.42 15.56 19.30
C ASP A 2 11.71 14.74 19.04
N GLY A 3 12.37 14.93 17.86
CA GLY A 3 13.62 14.26 17.51
C GLY A 3 13.46 12.77 17.11
N ALA A 4 12.24 12.28 16.92
CA ALA A 4 12.00 10.93 16.41
C ALA A 4 12.25 10.88 14.90
N ASN A 5 12.95 9.83 14.45
CA ASN A 5 13.07 9.54 13.02
C ASN A 5 11.74 9.04 12.47
N LEU A 6 11.35 9.52 11.29
CA LEU A 6 10.19 9.01 10.58
C LEU A 6 10.54 7.71 9.85
N GLU A 7 9.57 6.79 9.77
CA GLU A 7 9.72 5.60 8.95
C GLU A 7 9.60 5.94 7.47
N THR A 8 10.42 5.30 6.65
CA THR A 8 10.33 5.40 5.19
C THR A 8 9.07 4.74 4.67
N ALA A 9 8.35 5.41 3.77
CA ALA A 9 7.21 4.87 3.06
C ALA A 9 7.58 4.57 1.61
N PHE A 10 6.88 3.61 1.02
CA PHE A 10 6.97 3.37 -0.42
C PHE A 10 5.90 4.19 -1.12
N LEU A 11 6.32 5.00 -2.11
CA LEU A 11 5.40 5.61 -3.06
C LEU A 11 5.25 4.66 -4.24
N LEU A 12 4.05 4.16 -4.46
CA LEU A 12 3.67 3.59 -5.75
C LEU A 12 3.46 4.77 -6.71
N SER A 13 4.53 5.22 -7.34
CA SER A 13 4.48 6.35 -8.26
C SER A 13 4.57 5.84 -9.70
N ASP A 14 3.58 6.19 -10.51
CA ASP A 14 3.63 6.06 -11.97
C ASP A 14 4.49 7.17 -12.62
N ASN A 15 5.19 7.98 -11.83
CA ASN A 15 6.07 9.02 -12.37
C ASN A 15 7.32 8.39 -13.02
N PRO A 16 7.43 8.40 -14.35
CA PRO A 16 8.59 7.82 -15.04
C PRO A 16 9.90 8.59 -14.78
N GLU A 17 9.82 9.77 -14.16
CA GLU A 17 10.97 10.59 -13.79
C GLU A 17 11.46 10.34 -12.36
N ALA A 18 10.72 9.52 -11.57
CA ALA A 18 11.17 9.12 -10.25
C ALA A 18 12.36 8.16 -10.39
N ILE A 19 13.54 8.64 -10.05
CA ILE A 19 14.77 7.85 -10.08
C ILE A 19 14.71 6.83 -8.93
N ASP A 20 14.92 5.56 -9.26
CA ASP A 20 15.23 4.53 -8.28
C ASP A 20 16.47 4.97 -7.48
N ASN A 21 16.36 4.96 -6.14
CA ASN A 21 17.46 5.35 -5.24
C ASN A 21 18.75 4.52 -5.43
N SER A 22 18.68 3.43 -6.20
CA SER A 22 19.82 2.59 -6.58
C SER A 22 20.50 3.02 -7.88
N GLN A 23 19.92 3.97 -8.64
CA GLN A 23 20.48 4.43 -9.90
C GLN A 23 21.74 5.24 -9.68
N MET A 24 22.84 4.82 -10.31
CA MET A 24 24.09 5.57 -10.29
C MET A 24 24.04 6.78 -11.21
N ILE A 25 24.42 7.93 -10.67
CA ILE A 25 24.56 9.18 -11.42
C ILE A 25 26.03 9.34 -11.81
N ALA A 26 26.32 9.60 -13.08
CA ALA A 26 27.68 9.80 -13.56
C ALA A 26 28.28 11.11 -13.00
N GLU A 27 29.61 11.20 -12.98
CA GLU A 27 30.31 12.39 -12.52
C GLU A 27 29.90 13.62 -13.33
N GLY A 28 29.50 14.67 -12.64
CA GLY A 28 29.01 15.93 -13.24
C GLY A 28 27.55 15.96 -13.66
N GLU A 29 26.84 14.84 -13.59
CA GLU A 29 25.41 14.76 -13.88
C GLU A 29 24.56 15.04 -12.63
N THR A 30 23.31 15.42 -12.86
CA THR A 30 22.32 15.68 -11.79
C THR A 30 21.13 14.76 -11.98
N GLY A 31 20.66 14.15 -10.89
CA GLY A 31 19.43 13.35 -10.85
C GLY A 31 18.44 13.91 -9.84
N GLN A 32 17.16 13.59 -10.03
CA GLN A 32 16.11 13.88 -9.06
C GLN A 32 15.78 12.61 -8.30
N ALA A 33 15.70 12.69 -6.98
CA ALA A 33 15.29 11.59 -6.13
C ALA A 33 14.02 11.99 -5.37
N GLN A 34 13.15 11.01 -5.13
CA GLN A 34 11.97 11.16 -4.27
C GLN A 34 12.12 10.26 -3.04
N ALA A 35 11.77 10.79 -1.90
CA ALA A 35 11.67 10.03 -0.67
C ALA A 35 10.32 10.29 -0.02
N ALA A 36 9.70 9.23 0.50
CA ALA A 36 8.46 9.33 1.25
C ALA A 36 8.67 8.86 2.69
N TYR A 37 8.00 9.51 3.60
CA TYR A 37 8.04 9.19 5.01
C TYR A 37 6.62 9.13 5.58
N LEU A 38 6.39 8.18 6.48
CA LEU A 38 5.12 8.10 7.22
C LEU A 38 5.11 9.16 8.31
N LEU A 39 4.08 9.98 8.31
CA LEU A 39 3.77 10.85 9.43
C LEU A 39 2.93 10.07 10.44
N PRO A 40 3.08 10.33 11.76
CA PRO A 40 2.19 9.77 12.76
C PRO A 40 0.74 10.18 12.48
N ASP A 41 -0.21 9.31 12.85
CA ASP A 41 -1.63 9.53 12.62
C ASP A 41 -2.09 10.89 13.17
N GLY A 42 -2.81 11.63 12.33
CA GLY A 42 -3.37 12.93 12.68
C GLY A 42 -2.38 14.10 12.70
N VAL A 43 -1.12 13.89 12.37
CA VAL A 43 -0.12 14.96 12.26
C VAL A 43 -0.29 15.70 10.93
N THR A 44 -0.78 16.92 11.01
CA THR A 44 -0.96 17.83 9.86
C THR A 44 -0.28 19.18 10.06
N GLU A 45 0.30 19.41 11.23
CA GLU A 45 0.94 20.66 11.63
C GLU A 45 2.28 20.37 12.32
N GLY A 46 3.15 21.38 12.35
CA GLY A 46 4.47 21.30 12.96
C GLY A 46 5.60 21.40 11.96
N THR A 47 6.82 21.29 12.46
CA THR A 47 8.03 21.39 11.65
C THR A 47 8.70 20.03 11.50
N LEU A 48 9.02 19.68 10.26
CA LEU A 48 9.88 18.55 9.92
C LEU A 48 11.27 19.06 9.59
N SER A 49 12.30 18.48 10.22
CA SER A 49 13.67 18.76 9.86
C SER A 49 14.18 17.69 8.88
N VAL A 50 14.58 18.09 7.71
CA VAL A 50 15.19 17.23 6.68
C VAL A 50 16.70 17.36 6.82
N LEU A 51 17.36 16.24 7.11
CA LEU A 51 18.82 16.15 7.16
C LEU A 51 19.27 15.12 6.13
N VAL A 52 20.06 15.58 5.17
CA VAL A 52 20.71 14.68 4.20
C VAL A 52 22.20 14.69 4.49
N VAL A 53 22.76 13.50 4.68
CA VAL A 53 24.19 13.31 4.93
C VAL A 53 24.81 12.47 3.83
N ALA A 54 26.00 12.84 3.42
CA ALA A 54 26.84 12.07 2.51
C ALA A 54 28.03 11.49 3.27
N LEU A 55 28.57 10.39 2.79
CA LEU A 55 29.87 9.91 3.26
C LEU A 55 30.99 10.75 2.63
N SER A 56 31.98 11.09 3.43
CA SER A 56 33.22 11.69 2.91
C SER A 56 33.89 10.74 1.91
N THR A 57 34.74 11.28 1.05
CA THR A 57 35.44 10.50 0.01
C THR A 57 36.30 9.38 0.57
N ASP A 58 36.75 9.48 1.83
CA ASP A 58 37.49 8.44 2.55
C ASP A 58 36.55 7.44 3.31
N GLY A 59 35.26 7.63 3.25
CA GLY A 59 34.25 6.78 3.89
C GLY A 59 34.21 6.83 5.43
N LYS A 60 34.96 7.75 6.07
CA LYS A 60 35.15 7.76 7.53
C LYS A 60 34.28 8.77 8.26
N SER A 61 33.75 9.75 7.56
CA SER A 61 32.96 10.84 8.15
C SER A 61 31.69 11.05 7.38
N GLN A 62 30.67 11.51 8.09
CA GLN A 62 29.41 12.00 7.49
C GLN A 62 29.52 13.51 7.31
N ILE A 63 29.10 14.00 6.17
CA ILE A 63 29.04 15.42 5.82
C ILE A 63 27.58 15.77 5.58
N THR A 64 27.05 16.74 6.32
CA THR A 64 25.72 17.27 6.06
C THR A 64 25.74 18.01 4.72
N VAL A 65 24.91 17.56 3.78
CA VAL A 65 24.79 18.15 2.44
C VAL A 65 23.50 18.95 2.28
N LEU A 66 22.49 18.66 3.11
CA LEU A 66 21.27 19.44 3.21
C LEU A 66 20.77 19.39 4.67
N GLU A 67 20.40 20.55 5.19
CA GLU A 67 19.61 20.68 6.42
C GLU A 67 18.53 21.71 6.16
N GLN A 68 17.26 21.32 6.29
CA GLN A 68 16.14 22.18 5.98
C GLN A 68 14.95 21.83 6.86
N ASP A 69 14.30 22.85 7.37
CA ASP A 69 13.02 22.73 8.07
C ASP A 69 11.86 22.95 7.09
N ILE A 70 10.85 22.10 7.21
CA ILE A 70 9.60 22.17 6.44
C ILE A 70 8.46 22.39 7.42
N ASP A 71 7.75 23.51 7.28
CA ASP A 71 6.52 23.77 8.02
C ASP A 71 5.36 23.04 7.32
N LEU A 72 4.81 22.02 7.98
CA LEU A 72 3.73 21.20 7.45
C LEU A 72 2.46 21.99 7.14
N SER A 73 2.22 23.11 7.84
CA SER A 73 1.06 23.96 7.57
C SER A 73 1.12 24.66 6.20
N THR A 74 2.30 24.74 5.60
CA THR A 74 2.53 25.34 4.28
C THR A 74 2.57 24.32 3.14
N VAL A 75 2.54 23.02 3.46
CA VAL A 75 2.62 21.94 2.47
C VAL A 75 1.23 21.66 1.92
N GLU A 76 1.08 21.70 0.61
CA GLU A 76 -0.16 21.32 -0.06
C GLU A 76 -0.41 19.83 0.12
N LYS A 77 -1.56 19.48 0.71
CA LYS A 77 -1.99 18.09 0.79
C LYS A 77 -2.53 17.65 -0.55
N VAL A 78 -1.76 16.88 -1.27
CA VAL A 78 -2.25 16.18 -2.46
C VAL A 78 -3.13 15.03 -2.00
N VAL A 79 -4.43 15.13 -2.25
CA VAL A 79 -5.38 14.02 -2.05
C VAL A 79 -5.38 13.24 -3.36
N SER A 80 -4.80 12.04 -3.35
CA SER A 80 -4.99 11.13 -4.46
C SER A 80 -6.45 10.67 -4.45
N GLU A 81 -7.16 10.86 -5.53
CA GLU A 81 -8.47 10.22 -5.71
C GLU A 81 -8.26 8.71 -5.72
N ALA A 82 -9.16 7.99 -5.04
CA ALA A 82 -9.12 6.54 -5.07
C ALA A 82 -9.37 6.08 -6.51
N VAL A 83 -8.36 5.44 -7.10
CA VAL A 83 -8.45 4.89 -8.46
C VAL A 83 -9.04 3.47 -8.48
N TYR A 84 -9.41 2.96 -7.33
CA TYR A 84 -10.02 1.65 -7.16
C TYR A 84 -11.23 1.76 -6.25
N ASP A 85 -12.31 1.07 -6.62
CA ASP A 85 -13.48 0.94 -5.76
C ASP A 85 -13.60 -0.51 -5.30
N VAL A 86 -13.94 -0.69 -4.03
CA VAL A 86 -14.24 -2.01 -3.45
C VAL A 86 -15.59 -1.91 -2.73
N THR A 87 -16.54 -2.75 -3.17
CA THR A 87 -17.85 -2.84 -2.55
C THR A 87 -17.99 -4.19 -1.84
N LEU A 88 -18.52 -4.19 -0.62
CA LEU A 88 -18.91 -5.40 0.07
C LEU A 88 -20.35 -5.76 -0.36
N ASP A 89 -20.49 -6.86 -1.10
CA ASP A 89 -21.77 -7.31 -1.67
C ASP A 89 -22.52 -8.25 -0.73
N ASP A 90 -21.79 -9.21 -0.12
CA ASP A 90 -22.37 -10.18 0.81
C ASP A 90 -21.35 -10.58 1.89
N LYS A 91 -21.88 -11.09 3.01
CA LYS A 91 -21.09 -11.61 4.12
C LYS A 91 -21.83 -12.79 4.78
N LYS A 92 -21.12 -13.89 4.98
CA LYS A 92 -21.66 -15.12 5.55
C LYS A 92 -20.72 -15.74 6.55
N LEU A 93 -21.29 -16.38 7.56
CA LEU A 93 -20.55 -17.29 8.44
C LEU A 93 -20.80 -18.72 7.99
N THR A 94 -19.75 -19.52 8.04
CA THR A 94 -19.75 -20.96 7.79
C THR A 94 -18.69 -21.61 8.67
N ASP A 95 -18.51 -22.91 8.57
CA ASP A 95 -17.46 -23.64 9.29
C ASP A 95 -16.53 -24.33 8.29
N ASP A 96 -15.28 -24.54 8.67
CA ASP A 96 -14.35 -25.41 7.95
C ASP A 96 -14.67 -26.90 8.17
N GLU A 97 -13.85 -27.80 7.64
CA GLU A 97 -14.03 -29.27 7.79
C GLU A 97 -13.85 -29.73 9.24
N ASP A 98 -13.18 -28.98 10.08
CA ASP A 98 -12.94 -29.25 11.50
C ASP A 98 -13.97 -28.59 12.42
N GLY A 99 -14.91 -27.80 11.85
CA GLY A 99 -15.96 -27.09 12.59
C GLY A 99 -15.51 -25.73 13.15
N ASN A 100 -14.38 -25.18 12.69
CA ASN A 100 -13.96 -23.84 13.05
C ASN A 100 -14.72 -22.79 12.22
N PRO A 101 -15.15 -21.67 12.85
CA PRO A 101 -15.92 -20.65 12.15
C PRO A 101 -15.09 -19.91 11.11
N LEU A 102 -15.66 -19.73 9.93
CA LEU A 102 -15.13 -18.94 8.83
C LEU A 102 -16.07 -17.79 8.48
N LEU A 103 -15.49 -16.62 8.24
CA LEU A 103 -16.18 -15.47 7.64
C LEU A 103 -15.90 -15.43 6.14
N VAL A 104 -16.95 -15.51 5.34
CA VAL A 104 -16.88 -15.39 3.87
C VAL A 104 -17.40 -14.01 3.49
N LEU A 105 -16.61 -13.27 2.71
CA LEU A 105 -16.95 -11.96 2.17
C LEU A 105 -16.95 -12.02 0.64
N ASP A 106 -18.03 -11.61 0.04
CA ASP A 106 -18.14 -11.39 -1.40
C ASP A 106 -18.02 -9.89 -1.67
N LEU A 107 -17.11 -9.52 -2.56
CA LEU A 107 -16.74 -8.16 -2.88
C LEU A 107 -16.79 -7.94 -4.38
N THR A 108 -17.05 -6.72 -4.80
CA THR A 108 -16.81 -6.27 -6.18
C THR A 108 -15.64 -5.30 -6.16
N PHE A 109 -14.60 -5.61 -6.94
CA PHE A 109 -13.47 -4.73 -7.20
C PHE A 109 -13.63 -4.06 -8.55
N THR A 110 -13.51 -2.73 -8.61
CA THR A 110 -13.55 -1.93 -9.84
C THR A 110 -12.22 -1.22 -10.06
N ASN A 111 -11.64 -1.43 -11.22
CA ASN A 111 -10.40 -0.77 -11.62
C ASN A 111 -10.70 0.54 -12.38
N ASN A 112 -10.63 1.68 -11.70
CA ASN A 112 -10.76 3.01 -12.31
C ASN A 112 -9.41 3.64 -12.67
N SER A 113 -8.31 2.88 -12.56
CA SER A 113 -6.98 3.33 -12.98
C SER A 113 -6.82 3.34 -14.50
N SER A 114 -5.69 3.80 -14.99
CA SER A 114 -5.37 3.84 -16.42
C SER A 114 -4.72 2.56 -16.95
N LYS A 115 -4.44 1.56 -16.09
CA LYS A 115 -3.74 0.32 -16.45
C LYS A 115 -4.53 -0.90 -15.99
N ALA A 116 -4.32 -2.04 -16.66
CA ALA A 116 -4.82 -3.32 -16.17
C ALA A 116 -4.13 -3.68 -14.85
N THR A 117 -4.91 -4.18 -13.91
CA THR A 117 -4.42 -4.64 -12.59
C THR A 117 -5.39 -5.64 -11.97
N SER A 118 -4.91 -6.40 -11.00
CA SER A 118 -5.72 -7.31 -10.20
C SER A 118 -5.99 -6.72 -8.80
N PHE A 119 -7.01 -7.24 -8.13
CA PHE A 119 -7.30 -6.86 -6.73
C PHE A 119 -6.08 -7.10 -5.84
N GLY A 120 -5.45 -8.26 -5.91
CA GLY A 120 -4.30 -8.61 -5.08
C GLY A 120 -3.06 -7.76 -5.30
N SER A 121 -2.95 -7.11 -6.48
CA SER A 121 -1.84 -6.18 -6.78
C SER A 121 -2.17 -4.73 -6.40
N ALA A 122 -3.45 -4.37 -6.37
CA ALA A 122 -3.91 -2.99 -6.20
C ALA A 122 -4.36 -2.67 -4.78
N VAL A 123 -4.78 -3.68 -4.00
CA VAL A 123 -5.46 -3.49 -2.71
C VAL A 123 -4.84 -4.40 -1.64
N GLU A 124 -4.50 -3.82 -0.52
CA GLU A 124 -4.19 -4.56 0.70
C GLU A 124 -5.44 -4.58 1.59
N MET A 125 -5.88 -5.77 2.00
CA MET A 125 -7.05 -5.94 2.85
C MET A 125 -6.64 -6.59 4.18
N GLN A 126 -6.97 -5.92 5.28
CA GLN A 126 -6.74 -6.40 6.64
C GLN A 126 -8.07 -6.53 7.37
N MET A 127 -8.23 -7.59 8.15
CA MET A 127 -9.42 -7.85 8.95
C MET A 127 -9.05 -7.97 10.43
N PHE A 128 -9.82 -7.32 11.28
CA PHE A 128 -9.58 -7.36 12.73
C PHE A 128 -10.87 -7.71 13.48
N GLN A 129 -10.73 -8.53 14.53
CA GLN A 129 -11.78 -8.79 15.51
C GLN A 129 -11.26 -8.45 16.91
N ASN A 130 -11.93 -7.51 17.58
CA ASN A 130 -11.52 -7.05 18.93
C ASN A 130 -10.02 -6.61 19.01
N GLY A 131 -9.51 -6.01 17.93
CA GLY A 131 -8.12 -5.56 17.84
C GLY A 131 -7.10 -6.66 17.49
N VAL A 132 -7.55 -7.89 17.25
CA VAL A 132 -6.71 -9.01 16.82
C VAL A 132 -6.93 -9.25 15.32
N GLY A 133 -5.83 -9.31 14.55
CA GLY A 133 -5.89 -9.59 13.12
C GLY A 133 -6.40 -11.02 12.87
N LEU A 134 -7.36 -11.15 11.95
CA LEU A 134 -7.82 -12.44 11.45
C LEU A 134 -6.88 -12.95 10.36
N THR A 135 -6.76 -14.27 10.28
CA THR A 135 -5.94 -14.92 9.26
C THR A 135 -6.77 -15.18 8.00
N SER A 136 -6.17 -14.95 6.84
CA SER A 136 -6.77 -15.35 5.58
C SER A 136 -6.92 -16.88 5.54
N ALA A 137 -8.08 -17.36 5.12
CA ALA A 137 -8.43 -18.76 4.99
C ALA A 137 -8.92 -19.04 3.57
N TYR A 138 -9.28 -20.28 3.26
CA TYR A 138 -9.86 -20.67 1.99
C TYR A 138 -10.98 -21.71 2.20
N LEU A 139 -11.92 -21.75 1.27
CA LEU A 139 -12.95 -22.79 1.24
C LEU A 139 -12.42 -24.01 0.46
N PRO A 140 -12.47 -25.22 1.03
CA PRO A 140 -12.12 -26.43 0.31
C PRO A 140 -13.02 -26.63 -0.91
N TYR A 141 -12.53 -27.26 -1.96
CA TYR A 141 -13.28 -27.55 -3.21
C TYR A 141 -14.65 -28.21 -3.00
N ARG A 142 -14.80 -29.01 -1.93
CA ARG A 142 -16.08 -29.68 -1.59
C ARG A 142 -17.00 -28.85 -0.70
N HIS A 143 -16.57 -27.68 -0.28
CA HIS A 143 -17.38 -26.84 0.59
C HIS A 143 -18.62 -26.33 -0.17
N PRO A 144 -19.84 -26.32 0.44
CA PRO A 144 -21.06 -25.88 -0.25
C PRO A 144 -21.01 -24.44 -0.79
N MET A 145 -20.17 -23.60 -0.21
CA MET A 145 -19.96 -22.22 -0.64
C MET A 145 -18.74 -22.04 -1.56
N TYR A 146 -18.05 -23.13 -1.93
CA TYR A 146 -16.96 -23.03 -2.91
C TYR A 146 -17.52 -22.58 -4.26
N ASP A 147 -16.83 -21.64 -4.88
CA ASP A 147 -17.18 -21.11 -6.19
C ASP A 147 -15.91 -21.07 -7.05
N GLU A 148 -15.90 -21.87 -8.11
CA GLU A 148 -14.73 -22.00 -8.98
C GLU A 148 -14.44 -20.71 -9.77
N GLU A 149 -15.48 -19.94 -10.11
CA GLU A 149 -15.33 -18.67 -10.85
C GLU A 149 -14.74 -17.57 -9.97
N MET A 150 -15.01 -17.61 -8.66
CA MET A 150 -14.43 -16.69 -7.69
C MET A 150 -13.07 -17.13 -7.16
N TYR A 151 -12.68 -18.40 -7.36
CA TYR A 151 -11.42 -18.91 -6.88
C TYR A 151 -10.26 -18.32 -7.68
N GLY A 152 -9.39 -17.56 -7.00
CA GLY A 152 -8.24 -16.90 -7.64
C GLY A 152 -8.59 -15.66 -8.47
N SER A 153 -9.85 -15.21 -8.46
CA SER A 153 -10.27 -13.97 -9.15
C SER A 153 -9.51 -12.73 -8.68
N ASP A 154 -9.02 -12.75 -7.44
CA ASP A 154 -8.21 -11.69 -6.85
C ASP A 154 -6.83 -11.51 -7.52
N TYR A 155 -6.35 -12.50 -8.28
CA TYR A 155 -5.12 -12.43 -9.09
C TYR A 155 -5.39 -12.21 -10.59
N THR A 156 -6.66 -12.09 -10.99
CA THR A 156 -7.02 -11.84 -12.38
C THR A 156 -6.91 -10.36 -12.71
N ASP A 157 -6.09 -10.02 -13.70
CA ASP A 157 -5.98 -8.65 -14.20
C ASP A 157 -7.26 -8.23 -14.93
N ILE A 158 -7.80 -7.08 -14.54
CA ILE A 158 -8.94 -6.46 -15.22
C ILE A 158 -8.54 -5.12 -15.84
N GLN A 159 -9.11 -4.85 -16.99
CA GLN A 159 -8.87 -3.61 -17.73
C GLN A 159 -9.48 -2.39 -17.03
N PRO A 160 -8.99 -1.18 -17.28
CA PRO A 160 -9.60 0.05 -16.82
C PRO A 160 -11.10 0.12 -17.10
N GLY A 161 -11.87 0.60 -16.11
CA GLY A 161 -13.32 0.75 -16.16
C GLY A 161 -14.12 -0.55 -15.98
N ASN A 162 -13.46 -1.69 -15.71
CA ASN A 162 -14.13 -2.97 -15.49
C ASN A 162 -14.12 -3.37 -14.01
N SER A 163 -15.02 -4.31 -13.68
CA SER A 163 -15.15 -4.85 -12.33
C SER A 163 -15.07 -6.38 -12.35
N ILE A 164 -14.69 -6.96 -11.21
CA ILE A 164 -14.64 -8.41 -11.00
C ILE A 164 -15.15 -8.74 -9.60
N ALA A 165 -15.86 -9.86 -9.47
CA ALA A 165 -16.26 -10.39 -8.17
C ALA A 165 -15.10 -11.11 -7.50
N ILE A 166 -14.90 -10.84 -6.22
CA ILE A 166 -13.82 -11.36 -5.38
C ILE A 166 -14.44 -12.02 -4.15
N ARG A 167 -13.94 -13.18 -3.77
CA ARG A 167 -14.28 -13.82 -2.49
C ARG A 167 -13.08 -13.83 -1.57
N ARG A 168 -13.27 -13.36 -0.34
CA ARG A 168 -12.29 -13.42 0.74
C ARG A 168 -12.84 -14.24 1.90
N VAL A 169 -11.98 -15.04 2.50
CA VAL A 169 -12.34 -15.91 3.63
C VAL A 169 -11.35 -15.67 4.77
N TYR A 170 -11.87 -15.60 5.97
CA TYR A 170 -11.09 -15.37 7.20
C TYR A 170 -11.52 -16.34 8.30
N GLY A 171 -10.57 -16.77 9.14
CA GLY A 171 -10.76 -17.60 10.29
C GLY A 171 -9.95 -17.17 11.51
#